data_cd8ac69faffb5854318e768552225853
#
_entry.id   cd8ac69faffb5854318e768552225853
#
_cell.length_a   1.000
_cell.length_b   1.000
_cell.length_c   1.000
_cell.angle_alpha   90.00
_cell.angle_beta   90.00
_cell.angle_gamma   90.00
#
_symmetry.space_group_name_H-M   'P 1'
#
loop_
_entity.id
_entity.type
_entity.pdbx_description
1 polymer ?
#
loop_
_entity_poly.entity_id
_entity_poly.type
_entity_poly.pdbx_seq_one_letter_code
_entity_poly.pdbx_strand_id
1 'polypeptide(L)'
;KADLIVSSGAEGGTGASPASSIRYAGISPELGLSETQQTLVLNGLRGQVMLQVDGQLKTGRDIVLMAMLGAEEFGFATSALIVLGCVMMRKCHQNTCPVGVATQNEELRRRFHGRSEYLVNFFTFLAQEVREYLAEIGVERMDDIIGRTDLIIRKSENESPKQSLITFDKILARVDNGAAIRHTIDQQYGIDHVKDVEMPH
;
A
#
# COMPACT_ATOMS: atom_id res chain seq x y z
N LYS A 1 -20.79 -6.56 4.35
CA LYS A 1 -19.52 -7.30 4.34
C LYS A 1 -18.59 -6.64 3.33
N ALA A 2 -17.30 -6.62 3.60
CA ALA A 2 -16.27 -6.15 2.68
C ALA A 2 -15.29 -7.30 2.39
N ASP A 3 -14.87 -7.47 1.15
CA ASP A 3 -13.84 -8.46 0.77
C ASP A 3 -12.45 -7.87 0.92
N LEU A 4 -12.34 -6.57 0.69
CA LEU A 4 -11.11 -5.82 0.70
C LEU A 4 -11.27 -4.53 1.52
N ILE A 5 -10.28 -4.24 2.35
CA ILE A 5 -10.13 -2.94 3.03
C ILE A 5 -8.83 -2.30 2.56
N VAL A 6 -8.92 -1.07 2.07
CA VAL A 6 -7.76 -0.29 1.64
C VAL A 6 -7.37 0.68 2.75
N SER A 7 -6.11 0.59 3.20
CA SER A 7 -5.49 1.54 4.12
C SER A 7 -4.59 2.49 3.33
N SER A 8 -5.03 3.73 3.15
CA SER A 8 -4.27 4.75 2.41
C SER A 8 -3.54 5.70 3.37
N GLY A 9 -2.24 5.87 3.15
CA GLY A 9 -1.45 6.79 3.95
C GLY A 9 -1.66 8.28 3.59
N ALA A 10 -1.32 9.16 4.52
CA ALA A 10 -1.42 10.62 4.36
C ALA A 10 -0.64 11.16 3.14
N GLU A 11 0.47 10.53 2.81
CA GLU A 11 1.29 10.88 1.65
C GLU A 11 0.78 10.29 0.33
N GLY A 12 -0.29 9.49 0.38
CA GLY A 12 -1.03 8.98 -0.77
C GLY A 12 -1.96 10.03 -1.35
N GLY A 13 -3.04 9.57 -1.92
CA GLY A 13 -4.05 10.41 -2.56
C GLY A 13 -3.74 10.75 -4.01
N THR A 14 -4.55 11.65 -4.57
CA THR A 14 -4.44 11.98 -5.99
C THR A 14 -3.14 12.73 -6.32
N GLY A 15 -2.60 12.52 -7.51
CA GLY A 15 -1.44 13.27 -8.01
C GLY A 15 -1.66 14.79 -8.04
N ALA A 16 -2.92 15.25 -8.02
CA ALA A 16 -3.31 16.65 -7.98
C ALA A 16 -3.40 17.24 -6.57
N SER A 17 -3.31 16.43 -5.52
CA SER A 17 -3.41 16.92 -4.14
C SER A 17 -2.35 17.96 -3.83
N PRO A 18 -2.72 19.10 -3.22
CA PRO A 18 -1.76 20.13 -2.84
C PRO A 18 -0.83 19.60 -1.73
N ALA A 19 0.39 20.14 -1.68
CA ALA A 19 1.40 19.73 -0.71
C ALA A 19 0.94 19.87 0.75
N SER A 20 0.08 20.84 1.03
CA SER A 20 -0.53 21.02 2.36
C SER A 20 -1.42 19.84 2.77
N SER A 21 -2.26 19.34 1.86
CA SER A 21 -3.11 18.18 2.13
C SER A 21 -2.27 16.92 2.39
N ILE A 22 -1.23 16.69 1.59
CA ILE A 22 -0.35 15.53 1.74
C ILE A 22 0.39 15.56 3.08
N ARG A 23 0.79 16.74 3.55
CA ARG A 23 1.58 16.85 4.78
C ARG A 23 0.75 16.86 6.05
N TYR A 24 -0.50 17.31 5.99
CA TYR A 24 -1.27 17.65 7.19
C TYR A 24 -2.64 16.99 7.27
N ALA A 25 -3.09 16.28 6.24
CA ALA A 25 -4.36 15.59 6.24
C ALA A 25 -4.14 14.07 6.25
N GLY A 26 -4.29 13.45 7.40
CA GLY A 26 -4.12 12.01 7.59
C GLY A 26 -2.89 11.63 8.39
N ILE A 27 -2.67 10.33 8.50
CA ILE A 27 -1.59 9.70 9.27
C ILE A 27 -0.78 8.75 8.39
N SER A 28 0.33 8.26 8.91
CA SER A 28 1.16 7.23 8.26
C SER A 28 0.35 5.94 8.01
N PRO A 29 0.50 5.29 6.84
CA PRO A 29 -0.21 4.06 6.51
C PRO A 29 0.11 2.91 7.47
N GLU A 30 1.30 2.88 8.05
CA GLU A 30 1.70 1.89 9.04
C GLU A 30 0.79 1.88 10.26
N LEU A 31 0.36 3.05 10.74
CA LEU A 31 -0.56 3.18 11.87
C LEU A 31 -1.94 2.60 11.52
N GLY A 32 -2.53 3.08 10.42
CA GLY A 32 -3.86 2.64 10.00
C GLY A 32 -3.92 1.16 9.66
N LEU A 33 -2.88 0.65 8.97
CA LEU A 33 -2.78 -0.76 8.61
C LEU A 33 -2.65 -1.64 9.87
N SER A 34 -1.76 -1.29 10.79
CA SER A 34 -1.55 -2.04 12.02
C SER A 34 -2.80 -2.09 12.90
N GLU A 35 -3.49 -0.96 13.09
CA GLU A 35 -4.74 -0.91 13.85
C GLU A 35 -5.85 -1.74 13.18
N THR A 36 -5.94 -1.69 11.85
CA THR A 36 -6.90 -2.48 11.08
C THR A 36 -6.61 -3.98 11.22
N GLN A 37 -5.36 -4.38 11.04
CA GLN A 37 -4.92 -5.76 11.20
C GLN A 37 -5.26 -6.30 12.60
N GLN A 38 -4.85 -5.58 13.64
CA GLN A 38 -5.08 -5.98 15.03
C GLN A 38 -6.57 -6.07 15.35
N THR A 39 -7.36 -5.11 14.90
CA THR A 39 -8.81 -5.08 15.12
C THR A 39 -9.50 -6.26 14.43
N LEU A 40 -9.15 -6.57 13.19
CA LEU A 40 -9.73 -7.69 12.46
C LEU A 40 -9.35 -9.04 13.09
N VAL A 41 -8.09 -9.21 13.51
CA VAL A 41 -7.64 -10.43 14.19
C VAL A 41 -8.36 -10.58 15.54
N LEU A 42 -8.42 -9.51 16.35
CA LEU A 42 -9.09 -9.51 17.65
C LEU A 42 -10.56 -9.95 17.57
N ASN A 43 -11.24 -9.57 16.49
CA ASN A 43 -12.66 -9.88 16.28
C ASN A 43 -12.87 -11.16 15.43
N GLY A 44 -11.83 -11.91 15.09
CA GLY A 44 -11.93 -13.12 14.26
C GLY A 44 -12.40 -12.86 12.81
N LEU A 45 -12.25 -11.65 12.32
CA LEU A 45 -12.71 -11.23 10.99
C LEU A 45 -11.60 -11.26 9.92
N ARG A 46 -10.33 -11.30 10.34
CA ARG A 46 -9.19 -11.16 9.45
C ARG A 46 -9.14 -12.20 8.34
N GLY A 47 -9.56 -13.43 8.64
CA GLY A 47 -9.62 -14.51 7.65
C GLY A 47 -10.58 -14.26 6.48
N GLN A 48 -11.55 -13.35 6.63
CA GLN A 48 -12.60 -13.07 5.65
C GLN A 48 -12.33 -11.80 4.82
N VAL A 49 -11.30 -11.02 5.17
CA VAL A 49 -11.04 -9.70 4.58
C VAL A 49 -9.58 -9.62 4.14
N MET A 50 -9.36 -9.22 2.90
CA MET A 50 -8.04 -8.90 2.37
C MET A 50 -7.66 -7.47 2.74
N LEU A 51 -6.41 -7.22 3.08
CA LEU A 51 -5.89 -5.88 3.37
C LEU A 51 -4.99 -5.39 2.24
N GLN A 52 -5.35 -4.25 1.69
CA GLN A 52 -4.51 -3.52 0.74
C GLN A 52 -3.96 -2.28 1.41
N VAL A 53 -2.73 -1.93 1.07
CA VAL A 53 -2.10 -0.67 1.49
C VAL A 53 -1.63 0.12 0.29
N ASP A 54 -1.78 1.43 0.33
CA ASP A 54 -1.19 2.35 -0.61
C ASP A 54 -0.62 3.60 0.09
N GLY A 55 0.06 4.43 -0.66
CA GLY A 55 0.64 5.68 -0.16
C GLY A 55 2.18 5.62 -0.13
N GLN A 56 2.80 6.13 -1.20
CA GLN A 56 4.26 6.31 -1.31
C GLN A 56 5.12 5.04 -1.27
N LEU A 57 4.55 3.87 -1.58
CA LEU A 57 5.33 2.65 -1.73
C LEU A 57 6.29 2.77 -2.93
N LYS A 58 7.60 2.51 -2.72
CA LYS A 58 8.63 2.73 -3.73
C LYS A 58 9.68 1.64 -3.80
N THR A 59 9.92 0.94 -2.69
CA THR A 59 11.00 -0.05 -2.53
C THR A 59 10.46 -1.41 -2.09
N GLY A 60 11.25 -2.47 -2.30
CA GLY A 60 10.92 -3.79 -1.78
C GLY A 60 10.86 -3.82 -0.26
N ARG A 61 11.67 -2.98 0.41
CA ARG A 61 11.62 -2.81 1.86
C ARG A 61 10.25 -2.29 2.33
N ASP A 62 9.68 -1.31 1.62
CA ASP A 62 8.34 -0.80 1.97
C ASP A 62 7.31 -1.92 1.90
N ILE A 63 7.36 -2.74 0.84
CA ILE A 63 6.44 -3.87 0.65
C ILE A 63 6.57 -4.89 1.78
N VAL A 64 7.79 -5.32 2.10
CA VAL A 64 8.04 -6.31 3.13
C VAL A 64 7.61 -5.81 4.51
N LEU A 65 7.88 -4.55 4.83
CA LEU A 65 7.45 -3.93 6.08
C LEU A 65 5.92 -3.88 6.18
N MET A 66 5.24 -3.45 5.12
CA MET A 66 3.77 -3.39 5.10
C MET A 66 3.14 -4.79 5.15
N ALA A 67 3.75 -5.80 4.54
CA ALA A 67 3.30 -7.18 4.67
C ALA A 67 3.41 -7.66 6.12
N MET A 68 4.52 -7.39 6.80
CA MET A 68 4.69 -7.72 8.22
C MET A 68 3.66 -7.00 9.12
N LEU A 69 3.17 -5.82 8.71
CA LEU A 69 2.09 -5.11 9.40
C LEU A 69 0.69 -5.61 9.02
N GLY A 70 0.57 -6.48 8.01
CA GLY A 70 -0.68 -7.16 7.67
C GLY A 70 -1.20 -6.96 6.26
N ALA A 71 -0.53 -6.20 5.38
CA ALA A 71 -0.97 -6.03 4.01
C ALA A 71 -0.72 -7.28 3.15
N GLU A 72 -1.66 -7.58 2.27
CA GLU A 72 -1.59 -8.65 1.27
C GLU A 72 -1.52 -8.09 -0.15
N GLU A 73 -2.04 -6.88 -0.35
CA GLU A 73 -1.99 -6.17 -1.62
C GLU A 73 -1.35 -4.78 -1.46
N PHE A 74 -0.71 -4.33 -2.52
CA PHE A 74 0.10 -3.11 -2.51
C PHE A 74 -0.25 -2.22 -3.69
N GLY A 75 -0.71 -0.99 -3.41
CA GLY A 75 -1.08 -0.01 -4.41
C GLY A 75 0.07 0.94 -4.76
N PHE A 76 0.35 1.10 -6.05
CA PHE A 76 1.42 1.97 -6.56
C PHE A 76 0.87 3.02 -7.49
N ALA A 77 1.04 4.29 -7.15
CA ALA A 77 0.70 5.40 -8.02
C ALA A 77 1.92 6.30 -8.29
N THR A 78 2.49 6.90 -7.25
CA THR A 78 3.58 7.88 -7.37
C THR A 78 4.83 7.30 -8.01
N SER A 79 5.28 6.12 -7.59
CA SER A 79 6.47 5.47 -8.15
C SER A 79 6.27 5.12 -9.62
N ALA A 80 5.11 4.58 -10.00
CA ALA A 80 4.76 4.28 -11.38
C ALA A 80 4.73 5.54 -12.25
N LEU A 81 4.15 6.64 -11.75
CA LEU A 81 4.14 7.92 -12.45
C LEU A 81 5.54 8.49 -12.67
N ILE A 82 6.41 8.42 -11.65
CA ILE A 82 7.80 8.88 -11.74
C ILE A 82 8.57 8.08 -12.79
N VAL A 83 8.42 6.77 -12.80
CA VAL A 83 9.03 5.89 -13.81
C VAL A 83 8.58 6.25 -15.23
N LEU A 84 7.35 6.72 -15.41
CA LEU A 84 6.83 7.22 -16.69
C LEU A 84 7.24 8.67 -17.01
N GLY A 85 8.06 9.31 -16.17
CA GLY A 85 8.58 10.66 -16.42
C GLY A 85 7.77 11.77 -15.74
N CYS A 86 6.92 11.47 -14.77
CA CYS A 86 6.22 12.49 -14.00
C CYS A 86 7.21 13.30 -13.15
N VAL A 87 7.14 14.63 -13.26
CA VAL A 87 7.99 15.56 -12.48
C VAL A 87 7.34 16.03 -11.17
N MET A 88 6.26 15.41 -10.76
CA MET A 88 5.54 15.67 -9.51
C MET A 88 5.13 17.14 -9.29
N MET A 89 4.78 17.82 -10.37
CA MET A 89 4.39 19.25 -10.34
C MET A 89 3.04 19.49 -9.66
N ARG A 90 2.22 18.45 -9.50
CA ARG A 90 0.90 18.47 -8.85
C ARG A 90 -0.09 19.49 -9.46
N LYS A 91 -0.03 19.69 -10.77
CA LYS A 91 -0.94 20.54 -11.56
C LYS A 91 -1.84 19.72 -12.50
N CYS A 92 -2.03 18.42 -12.19
CA CYS A 92 -2.77 17.48 -13.05
C CYS A 92 -4.21 17.94 -13.32
N HIS A 93 -4.87 18.58 -12.33
CA HIS A 93 -6.23 19.10 -12.46
C HIS A 93 -6.37 20.34 -13.36
N GLN A 94 -5.26 20.96 -13.77
CA GLN A 94 -5.25 22.20 -14.57
C GLN A 94 -5.03 21.94 -16.05
N ASN A 95 -4.90 20.69 -16.48
CA ASN A 95 -4.61 20.33 -17.87
C ASN A 95 -3.29 20.95 -18.43
N THR A 96 -2.33 21.24 -17.53
CA THR A 96 -1.07 21.94 -17.84
C THR A 96 0.17 21.08 -17.60
N CYS A 97 0.04 19.75 -17.60
CA CYS A 97 1.14 18.85 -17.32
C CYS A 97 2.27 19.04 -18.35
N PRO A 98 3.46 19.54 -17.97
CA PRO A 98 4.51 19.90 -18.91
C PRO A 98 5.17 18.69 -19.59
N VAL A 99 5.04 17.51 -18.98
CA VAL A 99 5.61 16.24 -19.49
C VAL A 99 4.57 15.32 -20.12
N GLY A 100 3.34 15.78 -20.26
CA GLY A 100 2.30 15.07 -21.00
C GLY A 100 1.66 13.86 -20.32
N VAL A 101 2.03 13.51 -19.08
CA VAL A 101 1.50 12.33 -18.37
C VAL A 101 0.02 12.48 -18.04
N ALA A 102 -0.40 13.67 -17.59
CA ALA A 102 -1.75 13.93 -17.11
C ALA A 102 -2.32 15.20 -17.74
N THR A 103 -2.62 15.16 -19.03
CA THR A 103 -3.22 16.29 -19.77
C THR A 103 -3.98 15.79 -20.99
N GLN A 104 -5.03 16.51 -21.38
CA GLN A 104 -5.76 16.30 -22.62
C GLN A 104 -5.30 17.28 -23.73
N ASN A 105 -4.43 18.24 -23.39
CA ASN A 105 -3.86 19.14 -24.38
C ASN A 105 -2.94 18.36 -25.33
N GLU A 106 -3.23 18.40 -26.64
CA GLU A 106 -2.54 17.61 -27.66
C GLU A 106 -1.04 17.95 -27.77
N GLU A 107 -0.70 19.23 -27.68
CA GLU A 107 0.70 19.67 -27.74
C GLU A 107 1.51 19.15 -26.54
N LEU A 108 0.95 19.23 -25.34
CA LEU A 108 1.59 18.72 -24.14
C LEU A 108 1.68 17.19 -24.14
N ARG A 109 0.64 16.49 -24.63
CA ARG A 109 0.65 15.02 -24.74
C ARG A 109 1.79 14.51 -25.64
N ARG A 110 2.16 15.25 -26.69
CA ARG A 110 3.30 14.90 -27.57
C ARG A 110 4.64 14.88 -26.84
N ARG A 111 4.72 15.48 -25.65
CA ARG A 111 5.93 15.49 -24.81
C ARG A 111 6.04 14.24 -23.92
N PHE A 112 5.05 13.36 -23.94
CA PHE A 112 5.08 12.14 -23.16
C PHE A 112 6.04 11.11 -23.77
N HIS A 113 7.05 10.71 -23.02
CA HIS A 113 8.09 9.75 -23.42
C HIS A 113 8.07 8.45 -22.60
N GLY A 114 7.07 8.28 -21.73
CA GLY A 114 6.92 7.05 -20.96
C GLY A 114 6.65 5.85 -21.86
N ARG A 115 7.18 4.69 -21.44
CA ARG A 115 6.99 3.40 -22.11
C ARG A 115 6.55 2.35 -21.12
N SER A 116 5.75 1.40 -21.57
CA SER A 116 5.31 0.26 -20.76
C SER A 116 6.47 -0.56 -20.20
N GLU A 117 7.53 -0.72 -21.00
CA GLU A 117 8.72 -1.47 -20.61
C GLU A 117 9.40 -0.90 -19.36
N TYR A 118 9.33 0.41 -19.15
CA TYR A 118 9.88 1.03 -17.95
C TYR A 118 9.16 0.57 -16.69
N LEU A 119 7.83 0.45 -16.75
CA LEU A 119 7.03 -0.08 -15.65
C LEU A 119 7.29 -1.57 -15.42
N VAL A 120 7.34 -2.35 -16.50
CA VAL A 120 7.65 -3.79 -16.41
C VAL A 120 9.01 -3.99 -15.72
N ASN A 121 10.04 -3.26 -16.15
CA ASN A 121 11.37 -3.36 -15.54
C ASN A 121 11.35 -2.91 -14.08
N PHE A 122 10.69 -1.80 -13.78
CA PHE A 122 10.59 -1.29 -12.40
C PHE A 122 9.96 -2.33 -11.46
N PHE A 123 8.80 -2.89 -11.83
CA PHE A 123 8.13 -3.89 -10.99
C PHE A 123 8.87 -5.22 -10.94
N THR A 124 9.59 -5.58 -11.99
CA THR A 124 10.48 -6.76 -11.98
C THR A 124 11.61 -6.59 -10.98
N PHE A 125 12.28 -5.43 -10.97
CA PHE A 125 13.35 -5.13 -10.01
C PHE A 125 12.79 -4.99 -8.59
N LEU A 126 11.62 -4.38 -8.42
CA LEU A 126 10.95 -4.27 -7.14
C LEU A 126 10.63 -5.65 -6.55
N ALA A 127 10.09 -6.55 -7.38
CA ALA A 127 9.83 -7.93 -6.97
C ALA A 127 11.12 -8.69 -6.63
N GLN A 128 12.20 -8.44 -7.36
CA GLN A 128 13.50 -9.03 -7.05
C GLN A 128 14.04 -8.51 -5.71
N GLU A 129 13.94 -7.22 -5.42
CA GLU A 129 14.32 -6.64 -4.13
C GLU A 129 13.52 -7.27 -2.97
N VAL A 130 12.21 -7.47 -3.16
CA VAL A 130 11.37 -8.18 -2.17
C VAL A 130 11.89 -9.59 -1.93
N ARG A 131 12.22 -10.34 -2.99
CA ARG A 131 12.79 -11.70 -2.86
C ARG A 131 14.11 -11.74 -2.10
N GLU A 132 14.94 -10.73 -2.28
CA GLU A 132 16.22 -10.60 -1.55
C GLU A 132 15.97 -10.40 -0.06
N TYR A 133 15.04 -9.52 0.33
CA TYR A 133 14.64 -9.36 1.74
C TYR A 133 14.04 -10.65 2.32
N LEU A 134 13.17 -11.35 1.59
CA LEU A 134 12.63 -12.62 2.05
C LEU A 134 13.75 -13.65 2.29
N ALA A 135 14.74 -13.72 1.40
CA ALA A 135 15.87 -14.61 1.54
C ALA A 135 16.74 -14.24 2.75
N GLU A 136 16.99 -12.94 3.02
CA GLU A 136 17.74 -12.48 4.18
C GLU A 136 17.10 -12.88 5.51
N ILE A 137 15.77 -12.86 5.58
CA ILE A 137 15.02 -13.27 6.78
C ILE A 137 14.73 -14.78 6.83
N GLY A 138 15.13 -15.54 5.80
CA GLY A 138 14.96 -16.99 5.73
C GLY A 138 13.54 -17.45 5.44
N VAL A 139 12.75 -16.68 4.68
CA VAL A 139 11.36 -16.96 4.34
C VAL A 139 11.20 -17.13 2.84
N GLU A 140 10.43 -18.13 2.40
CA GLU A 140 10.25 -18.44 0.99
C GLU A 140 9.05 -17.72 0.33
N ARG A 141 8.02 -17.40 1.11
CA ARG A 141 6.74 -16.90 0.58
C ARG A 141 6.31 -15.62 1.28
N MET A 142 5.73 -14.70 0.52
CA MET A 142 5.12 -13.47 1.07
C MET A 142 4.05 -13.79 2.13
N ASP A 143 3.25 -14.82 1.90
CA ASP A 143 2.20 -15.25 2.83
C ASP A 143 2.72 -15.54 4.25
N ASP A 144 3.97 -15.96 4.35
CA ASP A 144 4.57 -16.38 5.63
C ASP A 144 5.03 -15.19 6.50
N ILE A 145 5.08 -13.99 5.92
CA ILE A 145 5.42 -12.76 6.67
C ILE A 145 4.22 -11.87 6.98
N ILE A 146 3.03 -12.16 6.44
CA ILE A 146 1.84 -11.32 6.65
C ILE A 146 1.48 -11.31 8.14
N GLY A 147 1.43 -10.09 8.72
CA GLY A 147 1.10 -9.89 10.13
C GLY A 147 2.20 -10.34 11.11
N ARG A 148 3.40 -10.65 10.62
CA ARG A 148 4.54 -11.13 11.44
C ARG A 148 5.36 -9.95 11.98
N THR A 149 4.74 -9.12 12.81
CA THR A 149 5.41 -7.98 13.47
C THR A 149 6.56 -8.39 14.39
N ASP A 150 6.59 -9.66 14.80
CA ASP A 150 7.70 -10.25 15.56
C ASP A 150 9.03 -10.30 14.78
N LEU A 151 9.00 -10.17 13.46
CA LEU A 151 10.18 -10.09 12.60
C LEU A 151 10.75 -8.65 12.49
N ILE A 152 10.04 -7.66 13.03
CA ILE A 152 10.46 -6.26 12.97
C ILE A 152 11.24 -5.90 14.23
N ILE A 153 12.47 -5.49 14.05
CA ILE A 153 13.33 -5.05 15.15
C ILE A 153 13.61 -3.56 15.00
N ARG A 154 13.36 -2.81 16.08
CA ARG A 154 13.74 -1.41 16.15
C ARG A 154 15.24 -1.27 16.18
N LYS A 155 15.79 -0.51 15.24
CA LYS A 155 17.21 -0.14 15.28
C LYS A 155 17.39 1.04 16.22
N SER A 156 18.09 0.84 17.33
CA SER A 156 18.32 1.88 18.37
C SER A 156 19.68 2.57 18.25
N GLU A 157 20.51 2.15 17.31
CA GLU A 157 21.85 2.74 17.11
C GLU A 157 21.74 4.18 16.56
N ASN A 158 22.42 5.12 17.21
CA ASN A 158 22.46 6.53 16.81
C ASN A 158 21.13 7.29 16.86
N GLU A 159 20.21 6.91 17.74
CA GLU A 159 18.97 7.65 17.94
C GLU A 159 19.22 9.02 18.56
N SER A 160 18.56 10.03 18.02
CA SER A 160 18.51 11.34 18.67
C SER A 160 17.61 11.25 19.92
N PRO A 161 17.78 12.15 20.92
CA PRO A 161 16.92 12.17 22.11
C PRO A 161 15.43 12.29 21.79
N LYS A 162 15.08 12.89 20.65
CA LYS A 162 13.68 12.99 20.18
C LYS A 162 13.16 11.66 19.62
N GLN A 163 13.98 10.90 18.92
CA GLN A 163 13.61 9.61 18.37
C GLN A 163 13.43 8.56 19.47
N SER A 164 14.21 8.64 20.55
CA SER A 164 14.08 7.70 21.69
C SER A 164 12.75 7.82 22.43
N LEU A 165 12.03 8.94 22.28
CA LEU A 165 10.69 9.14 22.84
C LEU A 165 9.58 8.44 22.06
N ILE A 166 9.87 7.96 20.83
CA ILE A 166 8.87 7.28 20.00
C ILE A 166 8.89 5.79 20.35
N THR A 167 7.74 5.26 20.75
CA THR A 167 7.55 3.82 20.97
C THR A 167 6.76 3.21 19.80
N PHE A 168 7.13 2.00 19.42
CA PHE A 168 6.43 1.24 18.37
C PHE A 168 5.61 0.08 18.94
N ASP A 169 5.54 -0.04 20.26
CA ASP A 169 4.92 -1.18 20.95
C ASP A 169 3.48 -1.43 20.50
N LYS A 170 2.70 -0.36 20.30
CA LYS A 170 1.31 -0.48 19.85
C LYS A 170 1.20 -0.87 18.38
N ILE A 171 2.08 -0.35 17.52
CA ILE A 171 2.09 -0.66 16.08
C ILE A 171 2.55 -2.11 15.86
N LEU A 172 3.53 -2.55 16.65
CA LEU A 172 4.10 -3.89 16.55
C LEU A 172 3.38 -4.92 17.45
N ALA A 173 2.35 -4.49 18.19
CA ALA A 173 1.58 -5.41 19.03
C ALA A 173 0.95 -6.51 18.17
N ARG A 174 1.11 -7.74 18.65
CA ARG A 174 0.53 -8.92 18.01
C ARG A 174 -0.67 -9.41 18.83
N VAL A 175 -1.79 -9.60 18.14
CA VAL A 175 -2.95 -10.27 18.73
C VAL A 175 -2.77 -11.77 18.50
N ASP A 176 -2.61 -12.52 19.57
CA ASP A 176 -2.50 -13.99 19.55
C ASP A 176 -3.71 -14.60 20.25
N ASN A 177 -4.77 -14.83 19.48
CA ASN A 177 -6.02 -15.44 19.94
C ASN A 177 -6.38 -16.70 19.13
N GLY A 178 -5.44 -17.23 18.35
CA GLY A 178 -5.66 -18.37 17.46
C GLY A 178 -6.46 -18.07 16.20
N ALA A 179 -6.84 -16.80 15.96
CA ALA A 179 -7.53 -16.40 14.74
C ALA A 179 -6.55 -16.29 13.56
N ALA A 180 -7.10 -16.35 12.33
CA ALA A 180 -6.33 -16.11 11.12
C ALA A 180 -5.70 -14.71 11.13
N ILE A 181 -4.46 -14.59 10.69
CA ILE A 181 -3.70 -13.33 10.59
C ILE A 181 -3.61 -12.80 9.15
N ARG A 182 -4.19 -13.51 8.20
CA ARG A 182 -4.31 -13.16 6.77
C ARG A 182 -5.62 -13.68 6.19
N HIS A 183 -5.96 -13.27 4.98
CA HIS A 183 -7.13 -13.80 4.26
C HIS A 183 -6.99 -15.30 3.98
N THR A 184 -8.03 -16.07 4.31
CA THR A 184 -8.04 -17.53 4.19
C THR A 184 -9.38 -18.09 3.75
N ILE A 185 -10.44 -17.28 3.75
CA ILE A 185 -11.82 -17.73 3.53
C ILE A 185 -12.53 -16.71 2.64
N ASP A 186 -12.96 -17.12 1.47
CA ASP A 186 -13.80 -16.30 0.60
C ASP A 186 -15.17 -16.09 1.23
N GLN A 187 -15.66 -14.86 1.20
CA GLN A 187 -16.96 -14.53 1.73
C GLN A 187 -18.07 -15.03 0.80
N GLN A 188 -19.06 -15.70 1.40
CA GLN A 188 -20.27 -16.08 0.69
C GLN A 188 -21.36 -15.04 0.98
N TYR A 189 -21.84 -14.39 -0.06
CA TYR A 189 -22.83 -13.32 0.05
C TYR A 189 -24.26 -13.80 0.01
N GLY A 190 -24.52 -15.03 -0.45
CA GLY A 190 -25.85 -15.59 -0.63
C GLY A 190 -26.68 -14.83 -1.67
N ILE A 191 -26.00 -14.19 -2.64
CA ILE A 191 -26.63 -13.41 -3.71
C ILE A 191 -26.95 -14.24 -4.95
N ASP A 192 -26.67 -15.52 -4.94
CA ASP A 192 -26.93 -16.44 -6.06
C ASP A 192 -28.41 -16.49 -6.48
N HIS A 193 -29.29 -15.94 -5.65
CA HIS A 193 -30.75 -15.84 -5.91
C HIS A 193 -31.21 -14.44 -6.25
N VAL A 194 -30.32 -13.45 -6.26
CA VAL A 194 -30.66 -12.10 -6.72
C VAL A 194 -30.79 -12.14 -8.24
N LYS A 195 -32.00 -12.12 -8.74
CA LYS A 195 -32.23 -11.93 -10.17
C LYS A 195 -31.71 -10.57 -10.55
N ASP A 196 -30.82 -10.52 -11.53
CA ASP A 196 -30.47 -9.27 -12.20
C ASP A 196 -31.78 -8.62 -12.66
N VAL A 197 -32.08 -7.47 -12.07
CA VAL A 197 -33.18 -6.64 -12.59
C VAL A 197 -32.64 -6.11 -13.91
N GLU A 198 -33.15 -6.65 -15.02
CA GLU A 198 -32.89 -6.09 -16.35
C GLU A 198 -33.22 -4.59 -16.29
N MET A 199 -32.18 -3.77 -16.31
CA MET A 199 -32.36 -2.33 -16.43
C MET A 199 -32.90 -2.08 -17.84
N PRO A 200 -34.09 -1.45 -17.99
CA PRO A 200 -34.57 -1.10 -19.31
C PRO A 200 -33.60 -0.12 -19.95
N HIS A 201 -33.24 -0.41 -21.20
CA HIS A 201 -32.38 0.41 -22.04
C HIS A 201 -33.01 1.77 -22.37
#